data_f8dc2d4f3c7c76638a47c1ee2620439f
#
_entry.id   f8dc2d4f3c7c76638a47c1ee2620439f
#
_cell.length_a   1.000
_cell.length_b   1.000
_cell.length_c   1.000
_cell.angle_alpha   90.00
_cell.angle_beta   90.00
_cell.angle_gamma   90.00
#
_symmetry.space_group_name_H-M   'P 1'
#
loop_
_entity.id
_entity.type
_entity.pdbx_description
1 polymer ?
#
loop_
_entity_poly.entity_id
_entity_poly.type
_entity_poly.pdbx_seq_one_letter_code
_entity_poly.pdbx_strand_id
1 'polypeptide(L)'
;FPMLLVDKIIEIGDDYVVGLKNVTGNEDFFNGHFPEEPVMPGVLVVEALGQTGGMLALKDVEDPEEYSTYFMKFEEVKFRDKVVPGDTLLLKLQLVEPIRRGIVKMRGTAYVGSKVVVEAVMMAMITKTKK
;
A
#
# COMPACT_ATOMS: atom_id res chain seq x y z
N PHE A 1 -8.05 -7.08 -12.12
CA PHE A 1 -6.86 -7.03 -11.32
C PHE A 1 -7.08 -7.83 -10.04
N PRO A 2 -6.57 -9.05 -10.01
CA PRO A 2 -6.94 -9.96 -8.91
C PRO A 2 -6.36 -9.55 -7.56
N MET A 3 -5.38 -8.65 -7.53
CA MET A 3 -4.72 -8.29 -6.29
C MET A 3 -5.04 -6.87 -5.85
N LEU A 4 -6.22 -6.35 -6.19
CA LEU A 4 -6.59 -5.02 -5.72
C LEU A 4 -6.95 -5.11 -4.25
N LEU A 5 -6.14 -4.50 -3.40
CA LEU A 5 -6.27 -4.61 -1.95
C LEU A 5 -6.76 -3.34 -1.27
N VAL A 6 -6.89 -2.24 -2.01
CA VAL A 6 -7.29 -0.95 -1.42
C VAL A 6 -8.73 -0.69 -1.79
N ASP A 7 -9.56 -0.43 -0.79
CA ASP A 7 -10.98 -0.20 -1.05
C ASP A 7 -11.25 1.21 -1.54
N LYS A 8 -10.55 2.18 -0.97
CA LYS A 8 -10.70 3.55 -1.45
C LYS A 8 -9.59 4.43 -0.90
N ILE A 9 -9.38 5.56 -1.56
CA ILE A 9 -8.50 6.61 -1.09
C ILE A 9 -9.36 7.63 -0.36
N ILE A 10 -9.03 7.89 0.90
CA ILE A 10 -9.84 8.81 1.70
C ILE A 10 -9.23 10.19 1.81
N GLU A 11 -7.95 10.32 1.50
CA GLU A 11 -7.31 11.64 1.57
C GLU A 11 -6.04 11.61 0.75
N ILE A 12 -5.78 12.66 -0.01
CA ILE A 12 -4.54 12.77 -0.78
C ILE A 12 -4.11 14.21 -0.79
N GLY A 13 -2.83 14.44 -0.44
CA GLY A 13 -2.24 15.77 -0.43
C GLY A 13 -1.10 15.86 -1.42
N ASP A 14 -0.27 16.88 -1.29
CA ASP A 14 0.83 17.06 -2.21
C ASP A 14 1.89 15.97 -2.05
N ASP A 15 2.15 15.54 -0.82
CA ASP A 15 3.24 14.61 -0.55
C ASP A 15 2.79 13.40 0.29
N TYR A 16 1.48 13.18 0.40
CA TYR A 16 0.99 12.03 1.16
C TYR A 16 -0.35 11.55 0.62
N VAL A 17 -0.68 10.32 0.98
CA VAL A 17 -1.96 9.71 0.63
C VAL A 17 -2.38 8.78 1.76
N VAL A 18 -3.68 8.71 2.00
CA VAL A 18 -4.25 7.78 2.96
C VAL A 18 -5.29 6.93 2.25
N GLY A 19 -5.09 5.63 2.28
CA GLY A 19 -6.05 4.67 1.74
C GLY A 19 -6.70 3.89 2.84
N LEU A 20 -7.75 3.18 2.48
CA LEU A 20 -8.52 2.39 3.43
C LEU A 20 -8.76 1.00 2.87
N LYS A 21 -8.60 0.00 3.72
CA LYS A 21 -8.89 -1.39 3.40
C LYS A 21 -9.66 -2.01 4.53
N ASN A 22 -10.87 -2.48 4.25
CA ASN A 22 -11.64 -3.26 5.22
C ASN A 22 -11.27 -4.73 5.05
N VAL A 23 -10.83 -5.35 6.12
CA VAL A 23 -10.41 -6.75 6.10
C VAL A 23 -11.61 -7.60 6.46
N THR A 24 -12.02 -8.47 5.53
CA THR A 24 -13.20 -9.31 5.73
C THR A 24 -12.80 -10.78 5.76
N GLY A 25 -13.67 -11.61 6.31
CA GLY A 25 -13.43 -13.04 6.35
C GLY A 25 -13.58 -13.72 5.00
N ASN A 26 -14.09 -13.01 4.00
CA ASN A 26 -14.29 -13.58 2.66
C ASN A 26 -13.09 -13.41 1.74
N GLU A 27 -11.99 -12.84 2.22
CA GLU A 27 -10.82 -12.65 1.39
C GLU A 27 -10.16 -14.00 1.09
N ASP A 28 -9.70 -14.15 -0.14
CA ASP A 28 -9.14 -15.43 -0.57
C ASP A 28 -7.92 -15.85 0.23
N PHE A 29 -7.11 -14.90 0.70
CA PHE A 29 -5.89 -15.26 1.42
C PHE A 29 -6.19 -15.96 2.75
N PHE A 30 -7.40 -15.83 3.28
CA PHE A 30 -7.73 -16.52 4.53
C PHE A 30 -8.01 -18.00 4.32
N ASN A 31 -8.22 -18.43 3.08
CA ASN A 31 -8.50 -19.83 2.82
C ASN A 31 -7.33 -20.74 3.17
N GLY A 32 -6.12 -20.23 3.04
CA GLY A 32 -4.94 -21.04 3.29
C GLY A 32 -4.02 -20.50 4.36
N HIS A 33 -4.40 -19.41 5.04
CA HIS A 33 -3.51 -18.80 5.99
C HIS A 33 -4.20 -18.76 7.35
N PHE A 34 -3.89 -19.77 8.17
CA PHE A 34 -4.41 -19.95 9.53
C PHE A 34 -5.93 -20.06 9.54
N PRO A 35 -6.48 -21.16 8.98
CA PRO A 35 -7.95 -21.29 8.88
C PRO A 35 -8.66 -21.18 10.21
N GLU A 36 -8.04 -21.59 11.32
CA GLU A 36 -8.66 -21.53 12.63
C GLU A 36 -8.47 -20.19 13.30
N GLU A 37 -7.49 -19.41 12.83
CA GLU A 37 -7.22 -18.08 13.36
C GLU A 37 -6.78 -17.22 12.18
N PRO A 38 -7.74 -16.70 11.42
CA PRO A 38 -7.38 -15.97 10.19
C PRO A 38 -6.56 -14.73 10.49
N VAL A 39 -5.45 -14.60 9.78
CA VAL A 39 -4.56 -13.45 9.91
C VAL A 39 -4.17 -13.02 8.50
N MET A 40 -4.29 -11.74 8.20
CA MET A 40 -3.86 -11.23 6.92
C MET A 40 -2.34 -11.29 6.83
N PRO A 41 -1.78 -11.94 5.79
CA PRO A 41 -0.32 -11.99 5.66
C PRO A 41 0.29 -10.60 5.61
N GLY A 42 1.38 -10.41 6.36
CA GLY A 42 2.03 -9.11 6.42
C GLY A 42 2.50 -8.61 5.06
N VAL A 43 2.94 -9.53 4.20
CA VAL A 43 3.39 -9.11 2.87
C VAL A 43 2.24 -8.52 2.05
N LEU A 44 1.00 -8.93 2.31
CA LEU A 44 -0.14 -8.35 1.61
C LEU A 44 -0.47 -6.97 2.15
N VAL A 45 -0.19 -6.69 3.43
CA VAL A 45 -0.32 -5.35 3.96
C VAL A 45 0.71 -4.43 3.29
N VAL A 46 1.94 -4.91 3.10
CA VAL A 46 2.96 -4.16 2.38
C VAL A 46 2.52 -3.91 0.94
N GLU A 47 1.91 -4.91 0.30
CA GLU A 47 1.40 -4.74 -1.06
C GLU A 47 0.29 -3.69 -1.10
N ALA A 48 -0.60 -3.68 -0.09
CA ALA A 48 -1.65 -2.68 -0.03
C ALA A 48 -1.06 -1.27 0.15
N LEU A 49 0.00 -1.14 0.96
CA LEU A 49 0.70 0.12 1.09
C LEU A 49 1.26 0.55 -0.26
N GLY A 50 1.84 -0.38 -1.00
CA GLY A 50 2.39 -0.07 -2.31
C GLY A 50 1.32 0.40 -3.29
N GLN A 51 0.17 -0.25 -3.29
CA GLN A 51 -0.92 0.15 -4.19
C GLN A 51 -1.42 1.55 -3.84
N THR A 52 -1.53 1.86 -2.54
CA THR A 52 -1.92 3.19 -2.11
C THR A 52 -0.87 4.22 -2.54
N GLY A 53 0.40 3.88 -2.37
CA GLY A 53 1.48 4.78 -2.78
C GLY A 53 1.51 5.05 -4.26
N GLY A 54 1.10 4.06 -5.07
CA GLY A 54 1.01 4.25 -6.51
C GLY A 54 0.04 5.35 -6.88
N MET A 55 -1.04 5.50 -6.12
CA MET A 55 -1.99 6.57 -6.38
C MET A 55 -1.34 7.93 -6.15
N LEU A 56 -0.51 8.05 -5.11
CA LEU A 56 0.20 9.30 -4.86
C LEU A 56 1.22 9.58 -5.96
N ALA A 57 1.95 8.55 -6.37
CA ALA A 57 3.00 8.71 -7.39
C ALA A 57 2.43 9.20 -8.71
N LEU A 58 1.21 8.81 -9.04
CA LEU A 58 0.61 9.12 -10.34
C LEU A 58 -0.45 10.21 -10.26
N LYS A 59 -0.64 10.87 -9.13
CA LYS A 59 -1.77 11.78 -8.96
C LYS A 59 -1.71 12.98 -9.88
N ASP A 60 -0.52 13.46 -10.21
CA ASP A 60 -0.35 14.65 -11.05
C ASP A 60 0.03 14.30 -12.48
N VAL A 61 0.01 13.03 -12.82
CA VAL A 61 0.33 12.58 -14.18
C VAL A 61 -0.92 12.72 -15.04
N GLU A 62 -0.75 13.31 -16.23
CA GLU A 62 -1.88 13.62 -17.09
C GLU A 62 -2.61 12.37 -17.58
N ASP A 63 -1.85 11.36 -17.95
CA ASP A 63 -2.43 10.10 -18.45
C ASP A 63 -1.95 8.94 -17.60
N PRO A 64 -2.50 8.78 -16.37
CA PRO A 64 -1.96 7.77 -15.47
C PRO A 64 -2.06 6.35 -16.01
N GLU A 65 -3.02 6.07 -16.89
CA GLU A 65 -3.14 4.74 -17.45
C GLU A 65 -1.98 4.40 -18.39
N GLU A 66 -1.19 5.39 -18.79
CA GLU A 66 -0.03 5.16 -19.64
C GLU A 66 1.26 4.93 -18.86
N TYR A 67 1.16 4.88 -17.54
CA TYR A 67 2.33 4.73 -16.68
C TYR A 67 2.21 3.47 -15.83
N SER A 68 3.35 2.90 -15.51
CA SER A 68 3.45 1.78 -14.58
C SER A 68 4.35 2.15 -13.42
N THR A 69 4.08 1.53 -12.28
CA THR A 69 4.91 1.71 -11.10
C THR A 69 5.63 0.41 -10.82
N TYR A 70 6.95 0.46 -10.75
CA TYR A 70 7.77 -0.69 -10.40
C TYR A 70 8.37 -0.47 -9.02
N PHE A 71 8.15 -1.41 -8.13
CA PHE A 71 8.78 -1.35 -6.82
C PHE A 71 10.20 -1.90 -6.94
N MET A 72 11.17 -1.04 -6.64
CA MET A 72 12.58 -1.38 -6.78
C MET A 72 13.09 -2.07 -5.53
N LYS A 73 12.63 -1.64 -4.36
CA LYS A 73 13.00 -2.31 -3.12
C LYS A 73 12.11 -1.84 -1.98
N PHE A 74 12.07 -2.67 -0.96
CA PHE A 74 11.44 -2.36 0.32
C PHE A 74 12.53 -2.42 1.38
N GLU A 75 12.55 -1.42 2.26
CA GLU A 75 13.55 -1.34 3.32
C GLU A 75 12.83 -1.18 4.65
N GLU A 76 13.51 -1.56 5.72
CA GLU A 76 13.02 -1.31 7.07
C GLU A 76 11.59 -1.79 7.26
N VAL A 77 11.29 -2.95 6.68
CA VAL A 77 9.96 -3.53 6.83
C VAL A 77 9.84 -4.10 8.23
N LYS A 78 8.81 -3.65 8.95
CA LYS A 78 8.57 -4.10 10.32
C LYS A 78 7.12 -4.53 10.46
N PHE A 79 6.93 -5.77 10.91
CA PHE A 79 5.60 -6.31 11.17
C PHE A 79 5.40 -6.26 12.68
N ARG A 80 4.53 -5.35 13.13
CA ARG A 80 4.42 -5.09 14.56
C ARG A 80 3.25 -5.79 15.21
N ASP A 81 2.21 -6.09 14.42
CA ASP A 81 1.05 -6.77 14.97
C ASP A 81 0.28 -7.40 13.84
N LYS A 82 -0.62 -8.30 14.18
CA LYS A 82 -1.40 -9.03 13.20
C LYS A 82 -2.64 -8.25 12.81
N VAL A 83 -3.17 -8.56 11.64
CA VAL A 83 -4.38 -7.97 11.10
C VAL A 83 -5.36 -9.10 10.84
N VAL A 84 -6.58 -8.95 11.36
CA VAL A 84 -7.56 -10.02 11.33
C VAL A 84 -8.86 -9.50 10.71
N PRO A 85 -9.76 -10.42 10.31
CA PRO A 85 -11.07 -9.98 9.79
C PRO A 85 -11.79 -9.09 10.80
N GLY A 86 -12.43 -8.05 10.30
CA GLY A 86 -13.09 -7.04 11.12
C GLY A 86 -12.24 -5.80 11.31
N ASP A 87 -10.94 -5.89 11.06
CA ASP A 87 -10.08 -4.72 11.17
C ASP A 87 -10.27 -3.81 9.97
N THR A 88 -10.11 -2.52 10.19
CA THR A 88 -10.02 -1.54 9.11
C THR A 88 -8.61 -1.00 9.09
N LEU A 89 -7.94 -1.17 7.96
CA LEU A 89 -6.57 -0.70 7.79
C LEU A 89 -6.59 0.71 7.22
N LEU A 90 -5.88 1.61 7.87
CA LEU A 90 -5.54 2.89 7.27
C LEU A 90 -4.12 2.79 6.77
N LEU A 91 -3.93 3.13 5.50
CA LEU A 91 -2.68 2.94 4.80
C LEU A 91 -2.14 4.31 4.43
N LYS A 92 -1.14 4.78 5.16
CA LYS A 92 -0.61 6.12 4.94
C LYS A 92 0.75 6.05 4.28
N LEU A 93 0.90 6.76 3.18
CA LEU A 93 2.17 6.87 2.47
C LEU A 93 2.59 8.33 2.45
N GLN A 94 3.85 8.56 2.77
CA GLN A 94 4.42 9.90 2.85
C GLN A 94 5.68 9.93 2.00
N LEU A 95 5.76 10.87 1.06
CA LEU A 95 7.00 11.04 0.30
C LEU A 95 8.13 11.43 1.25
N VAL A 96 9.25 10.75 1.12
CA VAL A 96 10.44 11.05 1.90
C VAL A 96 11.18 12.24 1.27
N GLU A 97 11.10 12.35 -0.04
CA GLU A 97 11.75 13.42 -0.79
C GLU A 97 10.93 13.64 -2.06
N PRO A 98 11.12 14.78 -2.74
CA PRO A 98 10.36 15.02 -3.97
C PRO A 98 10.66 13.96 -5.02
N ILE A 99 9.65 13.66 -5.84
CA ILE A 99 9.81 12.72 -6.94
C ILE A 99 10.78 13.32 -7.94
N ARG A 100 11.77 12.53 -8.35
CA ARG A 100 12.81 13.02 -9.22
C ARG A 100 13.14 11.96 -10.24
N ARG A 101 13.00 12.30 -11.53
CA ARG A 101 13.31 11.38 -12.64
C ARG A 101 12.53 10.08 -12.53
N GLY A 102 11.30 10.18 -12.07
CA GLY A 102 10.46 9.01 -11.90
C GLY A 102 10.77 8.16 -10.68
N ILE A 103 11.77 8.53 -9.88
CA ILE A 103 12.10 7.79 -8.66
C ILE A 103 11.28 8.33 -7.50
N VAL A 104 10.59 7.42 -6.83
CA VAL A 104 9.66 7.75 -5.74
C VAL A 104 10.11 7.00 -4.50
N LYS A 105 10.30 7.71 -3.40
CA LYS A 105 10.65 7.09 -2.14
C LYS A 105 9.61 7.49 -1.10
N MET A 106 9.00 6.50 -0.46
CA MET A 106 7.90 6.73 0.46
C MET A 106 8.10 5.94 1.74
N ARG A 107 7.59 6.51 2.82
CA ARG A 107 7.46 5.79 4.08
C ARG A 107 6.00 5.41 4.23
N GLY A 108 5.74 4.12 4.40
CA GLY A 108 4.39 3.60 4.54
C GLY A 108 4.14 3.12 5.94
N THR A 109 2.97 3.41 6.46
CA THR A 109 2.55 2.97 7.78
C THR A 109 1.11 2.51 7.70
N ALA A 110 0.87 1.30 8.17
CA ALA A 110 -0.49 0.75 8.24
C ALA A 110 -0.95 0.76 9.68
N TYR A 111 -2.18 1.20 9.88
CA TYR A 111 -2.77 1.34 11.21
C TYR A 111 -4.05 0.54 11.32
N VAL A 112 -4.28 -0.02 12.50
CA VAL A 112 -5.61 -0.47 12.91
C VAL A 112 -5.97 0.39 14.12
N GLY A 113 -6.96 1.27 13.96
CA GLY A 113 -7.19 2.29 14.96
C GLY A 113 -5.99 3.19 15.09
N SER A 114 -5.48 3.38 16.28
CA SER A 114 -4.29 4.18 16.51
C SER A 114 -3.02 3.34 16.57
N LYS A 115 -3.13 2.03 16.34
CA LYS A 115 -2.00 1.11 16.51
C LYS A 115 -1.33 0.87 15.17
N VAL A 116 -0.01 1.01 15.14
CA VAL A 116 0.79 0.70 13.96
C VAL A 116 0.95 -0.81 13.86
N VAL A 117 0.57 -1.38 12.72
CA VAL A 117 0.68 -2.83 12.53
C VAL A 117 1.81 -3.19 11.56
N VAL A 118 2.08 -2.34 10.57
CA VAL A 118 3.16 -2.58 9.61
C VAL A 118 3.78 -1.24 9.24
N GLU A 119 5.11 -1.24 9.10
CA GLU A 119 5.86 -0.09 8.58
C GLU A 119 6.79 -0.55 7.49
N ALA A 120 7.02 0.30 6.50
CA ALA A 120 7.97 0.00 5.45
C ALA A 120 8.42 1.27 4.77
N VAL A 121 9.66 1.29 4.30
CA VAL A 121 10.13 2.31 3.38
C VAL A 121 10.24 1.63 2.03
N MET A 122 9.67 2.26 1.01
CA MET A 122 9.65 1.65 -0.31
C MET A 122 10.15 2.64 -1.34
N MET A 123 10.83 2.12 -2.34
CA MET A 123 11.32 2.90 -3.45
C MET A 123 10.76 2.31 -4.73
N ALA A 124 10.22 3.18 -5.56
CA ALA A 124 9.58 2.76 -6.80
C ALA A 124 9.99 3.67 -7.94
N MET A 125 9.78 3.20 -9.15
CA MET A 125 10.02 3.99 -10.33
C MET A 125 8.74 4.02 -11.17
N ILE A 126 8.34 5.21 -11.59
CA ILE A 126 7.25 5.35 -12.55
C ILE A 126 7.84 5.46 -13.94
N THR A 127 7.33 4.64 -14.83
CA THR A 127 7.78 4.65 -16.22
C THR A 127 6.57 4.65 -17.13
N LYS A 128 6.73 5.30 -18.29
CA LYS A 128 5.66 5.32 -19.27
C LYS A 128 5.58 3.95 -19.93
N THR A 129 4.36 3.44 -19.97
CA THR A 129 4.13 2.15 -20.59
C THR A 129 4.34 2.26 -22.08
N LYS A 130 5.01 1.27 -22.67
CA LYS A 130 5.26 1.26 -24.08
C LYS A 130 3.99 1.02 -24.86
N LYS A 131 3.88 1.67 -25.98
CA LYS A 131 2.70 1.49 -26.83
C LYS A 131 2.98 0.59 -27.98
#